data_e1e5fe7e82a86588def6c90b6bb30b2c
#
_entry.id   e1e5fe7e82a86588def6c90b6bb30b2c
#
_cell.length_a   1.000
_cell.length_b   1.000
_cell.length_c   1.000
_cell.angle_alpha   90.00
_cell.angle_beta   90.00
_cell.angle_gamma   90.00
#
_symmetry.space_group_name_H-M   'P 1'
#
loop_
_entity.id
_entity.type
_entity.pdbx_description
1 polymer ?
#
loop_
_entity_poly.entity_id
_entity_poly.type
_entity_poly.pdbx_seq_one_letter_code
_entity_poly.pdbx_strand_id
1 'polypeptide(L)'
;IRTRWGRRRIFFILGAPLSLCFALMWISGFGYTWYLGTYLLFSTVFTLLMVPYDTLPAEMTTRYDLRSKMSGARMLFAQATAFLAALIPGQIMAHVADKSQAFLYIGIIFALLFALPWIFVWRGTWEREHLPPPQTQQGLGKTLRSLYREMATTFRLRTFRIHIMMYVGGAVALDIFGSLFMHYMTYVLRVGTSLAS
;
A
#
# COMPACT_ATOMS: atom_id res chain seq x y z
N ILE A 1 -18.07 8.80 -12.05
CA ILE A 1 -19.14 7.97 -11.51
C ILE A 1 -19.61 8.63 -10.20
N ARG A 2 -20.81 9.22 -10.17
CA ARG A 2 -21.44 9.74 -8.93
C ARG A 2 -22.31 8.62 -8.37
N THR A 3 -21.87 8.03 -7.26
CA THR A 3 -22.67 7.02 -6.55
C THR A 3 -23.22 7.60 -5.26
N ARG A 4 -24.30 7.02 -4.72
CA ARG A 4 -24.86 7.38 -3.38
C ARG A 4 -23.84 7.29 -2.25
N TRP A 5 -22.73 6.62 -2.49
CA TRP A 5 -21.68 6.26 -1.51
C TRP A 5 -20.41 7.10 -1.68
N GLY A 6 -20.41 8.09 -2.57
CA GLY A 6 -19.24 8.88 -2.94
C GLY A 6 -18.55 8.36 -4.21
N ARG A 7 -17.65 9.19 -4.77
CA ARG A 7 -16.96 8.89 -6.03
C ARG A 7 -15.80 7.89 -5.81
N ARG A 8 -15.11 7.98 -4.67
CA ARG A 8 -13.91 7.18 -4.34
C ARG A 8 -14.17 6.15 -3.25
N ARG A 9 -15.08 6.43 -2.32
CA ARG A 9 -15.42 5.53 -1.22
C ARG A 9 -15.94 4.17 -1.66
N ILE A 10 -16.53 4.09 -2.84
CA ILE A 10 -17.00 2.82 -3.42
C ILE A 10 -15.84 1.83 -3.65
N PHE A 11 -14.64 2.33 -3.98
CA PHE A 11 -13.46 1.48 -4.16
C PHE A 11 -13.05 0.79 -2.87
N PHE A 12 -13.20 1.43 -1.72
CA PHE A 12 -12.84 0.83 -0.43
C PHE A 12 -13.81 -0.27 0.00
N ILE A 13 -15.11 -0.07 -0.19
CA ILE A 13 -16.10 -1.09 0.18
C ILE A 13 -16.05 -2.31 -0.73
N LEU A 14 -15.79 -2.11 -2.02
CA LEU A 14 -15.61 -3.22 -2.97
C LEU A 14 -14.23 -3.86 -2.85
N GLY A 15 -13.21 -3.06 -2.58
CA GLY A 15 -11.84 -3.52 -2.47
C GLY A 15 -11.55 -4.28 -1.17
N ALA A 16 -12.26 -4.00 -0.07
CA ALA A 16 -12.09 -4.72 1.18
C ALA A 16 -12.32 -6.24 1.02
N PRO A 17 -13.45 -6.73 0.48
CA PRO A 17 -13.60 -8.16 0.24
C PRO A 17 -12.66 -8.70 -0.86
N LEU A 18 -12.37 -7.90 -1.89
CA LEU A 18 -11.44 -8.31 -2.95
C LEU A 18 -10.01 -8.47 -2.42
N SER A 19 -9.60 -7.72 -1.41
CA SER A 19 -8.27 -7.83 -0.82
C SER A 19 -8.04 -9.17 -0.10
N LEU A 20 -9.10 -9.91 0.23
CA LEU A 20 -8.99 -11.27 0.77
C LEU A 20 -8.37 -12.25 -0.23
N CYS A 21 -8.31 -11.91 -1.54
CA CYS A 21 -7.58 -12.70 -2.52
C CYS A 21 -6.08 -12.87 -2.16
N PHE A 22 -5.54 -12.05 -1.25
CA PHE A 22 -4.21 -12.22 -0.69
C PHE A 22 -4.01 -13.62 -0.09
N ALA A 23 -5.01 -14.18 0.58
CA ALA A 23 -4.95 -15.52 1.17
C ALA A 23 -4.72 -16.62 0.12
N LEU A 24 -5.18 -16.41 -1.12
CA LEU A 24 -5.02 -17.39 -2.21
C LEU A 24 -3.55 -17.62 -2.59
N MET A 25 -2.68 -16.64 -2.34
CA MET A 25 -1.25 -16.76 -2.60
C MET A 25 -0.54 -17.73 -1.65
N TRP A 26 -1.15 -17.98 -0.47
CA TRP A 26 -0.57 -18.80 0.59
C TRP A 26 -1.05 -20.26 0.58
N ILE A 27 -1.91 -20.62 -0.38
CA ILE A 27 -2.35 -22.00 -0.56
C ILE A 27 -1.24 -22.77 -1.28
N SER A 28 -0.71 -23.79 -0.62
CA SER A 28 0.34 -24.63 -1.16
C SER A 28 -0.23 -25.74 -2.09
N GLY A 29 0.60 -26.26 -3.00
CA GLY A 29 0.25 -27.40 -3.85
C GLY A 29 -0.13 -27.05 -5.29
N PHE A 30 -0.14 -25.77 -5.67
CA PHE A 30 -0.42 -25.31 -7.03
C PHE A 30 0.86 -24.99 -7.81
N GLY A 31 0.77 -24.99 -9.14
CA GLY A 31 1.88 -24.65 -10.03
C GLY A 31 2.18 -23.15 -10.11
N TYR A 32 3.28 -22.80 -10.78
CA TYR A 32 3.75 -21.42 -10.96
C TYR A 32 2.67 -20.46 -11.51
N THR A 33 1.85 -20.94 -12.45
CA THR A 33 0.79 -20.13 -13.08
C THR A 33 -0.26 -19.66 -12.06
N TRP A 34 -0.56 -20.48 -11.05
CA TRP A 34 -1.46 -20.10 -9.96
C TRP A 34 -0.91 -18.93 -9.14
N TYR A 35 0.34 -19.06 -8.71
CA TYR A 35 0.98 -18.00 -7.90
C TYR A 35 1.14 -16.69 -8.68
N LEU A 36 1.49 -16.78 -9.97
CA LEU A 36 1.56 -15.61 -10.83
C LEU A 36 0.19 -14.95 -10.99
N GLY A 37 -0.86 -15.75 -11.26
CA GLY A 37 -2.23 -15.23 -11.42
C GLY A 37 -2.77 -14.57 -10.15
N THR A 38 -2.61 -15.20 -8.99
CA THR A 38 -3.05 -14.66 -7.70
C THR A 38 -2.26 -13.42 -7.30
N TYR A 39 -0.94 -13.38 -7.59
CA TYR A 39 -0.12 -12.19 -7.38
C TYR A 39 -0.57 -11.01 -8.23
N LEU A 40 -0.81 -11.22 -9.52
CA LEU A 40 -1.29 -10.18 -10.43
C LEU A 40 -2.68 -9.67 -10.02
N LEU A 41 -3.56 -10.58 -9.61
CA LEU A 41 -4.87 -10.24 -9.09
C LEU A 41 -4.76 -9.35 -7.85
N PHE A 42 -3.99 -9.79 -6.85
CA PHE A 42 -3.78 -9.01 -5.63
C PHE A 42 -3.13 -7.66 -5.92
N SER A 43 -2.09 -7.61 -6.75
CA SER A 43 -1.40 -6.38 -7.14
C SER A 43 -2.35 -5.37 -7.81
N THR A 44 -3.26 -5.86 -8.64
CA THR A 44 -4.29 -5.02 -9.27
C THR A 44 -5.27 -4.46 -8.24
N VAL A 45 -5.78 -5.31 -7.34
CA VAL A 45 -6.69 -4.89 -6.25
C VAL A 45 -5.98 -3.88 -5.32
N PHE A 46 -4.73 -4.15 -4.97
CA PHE A 46 -3.92 -3.25 -4.14
C PHE A 46 -3.78 -1.86 -4.77
N THR A 47 -3.43 -1.81 -6.05
CA THR A 47 -3.30 -0.54 -6.79
C THR A 47 -4.64 0.20 -6.86
N LEU A 48 -5.73 -0.53 -7.09
CA LEU A 48 -7.09 0.03 -7.14
C LEU A 48 -7.48 0.71 -5.82
N LEU A 49 -7.02 0.18 -4.69
CA LEU A 49 -7.27 0.72 -3.35
C LEU A 49 -6.31 1.86 -3.00
N MET A 50 -5.03 1.73 -3.33
CA MET A 50 -3.98 2.70 -2.95
C MET A 50 -4.13 4.03 -3.68
N VAL A 51 -4.44 4.04 -4.97
CA VAL A 51 -4.58 5.28 -5.74
C VAL A 51 -5.63 6.23 -5.15
N PRO A 52 -6.88 5.83 -4.87
CA PRO A 52 -7.83 6.70 -4.21
C PRO A 52 -7.45 7.04 -2.77
N TYR A 53 -6.80 6.12 -2.04
CA TYR A 53 -6.37 6.34 -0.65
C TYR A 53 -5.32 7.45 -0.53
N ASP A 54 -4.31 7.45 -1.39
CA ASP A 54 -3.22 8.45 -1.34
C ASP A 54 -3.71 9.88 -1.63
N THR A 55 -4.82 10.01 -2.33
CA THR A 55 -5.43 11.31 -2.65
C THR A 55 -6.40 11.82 -1.57
N LEU A 56 -6.89 10.94 -0.69
CA LEU A 56 -7.87 11.30 0.35
C LEU A 56 -7.43 12.44 1.27
N PRO A 57 -6.21 12.48 1.84
CA PRO A 57 -5.81 13.55 2.75
C PRO A 57 -5.86 14.94 2.09
N ALA A 58 -5.60 15.01 0.79
CA ALA A 58 -5.68 16.25 0.02
C ALA A 58 -7.14 16.72 -0.20
N GLU A 59 -8.08 15.77 -0.31
CA GLU A 59 -9.50 16.07 -0.53
C GLU A 59 -10.27 16.32 0.77
N MET A 60 -9.90 15.66 1.86
CA MET A 60 -10.60 15.81 3.15
C MET A 60 -10.37 17.18 3.79
N THR A 61 -9.18 17.76 3.62
CA THR A 61 -8.87 19.05 4.27
C THR A 61 -7.93 19.92 3.43
N THR A 62 -8.18 21.26 3.49
CA THR A 62 -7.26 22.29 2.97
C THR A 62 -6.29 22.78 4.04
N ARG A 63 -6.56 22.49 5.31
CA ARG A 63 -5.70 22.94 6.42
C ARG A 63 -4.43 22.11 6.47
N TYR A 64 -3.30 22.80 6.38
CA TYR A 64 -1.98 22.18 6.42
C TYR A 64 -1.76 21.34 7.69
N ASP A 65 -2.13 21.87 8.85
CA ASP A 65 -1.92 21.20 10.16
C ASP A 65 -2.65 19.86 10.24
N LEU A 66 -3.89 19.79 9.76
CA LEU A 66 -4.66 18.54 9.75
C LEU A 66 -4.07 17.54 8.78
N ARG A 67 -3.63 17.99 7.60
CA ARG A 67 -2.98 17.12 6.61
C ARG A 67 -1.67 16.54 7.16
N SER A 68 -0.87 17.36 7.85
CA SER A 68 0.37 16.93 8.49
C SER A 68 0.11 15.89 9.59
N LYS A 69 -0.91 16.10 10.44
CA LYS A 69 -1.32 15.13 11.47
C LYS A 69 -1.78 13.82 10.87
N MET A 70 -2.56 13.85 9.78
CA MET A 70 -3.01 12.64 9.08
C MET A 70 -1.83 11.85 8.49
N SER A 71 -0.86 12.54 7.89
CA SER A 71 0.35 11.90 7.36
C SER A 71 1.21 11.33 8.48
N GLY A 72 1.37 12.02 9.60
CA GLY A 72 2.08 11.52 10.78
C GLY A 72 1.42 10.29 11.38
N ALA A 73 0.10 10.30 11.56
CA ALA A 73 -0.65 9.13 12.02
C ALA A 73 -0.48 7.93 11.08
N ARG A 74 -0.55 8.15 9.75
CA ARG A 74 -0.31 7.11 8.76
C ARG A 74 1.07 6.49 8.93
N MET A 75 2.12 7.29 9.15
CA MET A 75 3.48 6.78 9.36
C MET A 75 3.59 5.94 10.64
N LEU A 76 3.00 6.39 11.74
CA LEU A 76 3.01 5.65 13.01
C LEU A 76 2.33 4.28 12.85
N PHE A 77 1.14 4.25 12.24
CA PHE A 77 0.44 2.98 11.98
C PHE A 77 1.20 2.07 11.01
N ALA A 78 1.88 2.64 10.01
CA ALA A 78 2.71 1.86 9.08
C ALA A 78 3.87 1.18 9.81
N GLN A 79 4.57 1.88 10.72
CA GLN A 79 5.65 1.29 11.51
C GLN A 79 5.15 0.22 12.49
N ALA A 80 4.02 0.48 13.17
CA ALA A 80 3.40 -0.52 14.05
C ALA A 80 3.01 -1.79 13.29
N THR A 81 2.43 -1.62 12.09
CA THR A 81 2.06 -2.76 11.23
C THR A 81 3.29 -3.52 10.72
N ALA A 82 4.37 -2.83 10.36
CA ALA A 82 5.63 -3.47 9.95
C ALA A 82 6.22 -4.32 11.09
N PHE A 83 6.18 -3.82 12.32
CA PHE A 83 6.60 -4.58 13.49
C PHE A 83 5.75 -5.84 13.71
N LEU A 84 4.43 -5.73 13.63
CA LEU A 84 3.53 -6.89 13.74
C LEU A 84 3.75 -7.88 12.59
N ALA A 85 4.01 -7.39 11.38
CA ALA A 85 4.28 -8.23 10.22
C ALA A 85 5.57 -9.05 10.36
N ALA A 86 6.56 -8.54 11.08
CA ALA A 86 7.78 -9.28 11.40
C ALA A 86 7.56 -10.33 12.52
N LEU A 87 6.76 -10.02 13.54
CA LEU A 87 6.57 -10.91 14.70
C LEU A 87 5.60 -12.07 14.42
N ILE A 88 4.46 -11.81 13.78
CA ILE A 88 3.37 -12.78 13.64
C ILE A 88 3.80 -14.07 12.94
N PRO A 89 4.51 -14.04 11.80
CA PRO A 89 4.92 -15.27 11.11
C PRO A 89 5.82 -16.15 11.95
N GLY A 90 6.78 -15.55 12.66
CA GLY A 90 7.70 -16.28 13.52
C GLY A 90 6.97 -17.04 14.64
N GLN A 91 5.99 -16.39 15.29
CA GLN A 91 5.19 -17.03 16.33
C GLN A 91 4.33 -18.17 15.80
N ILE A 92 3.70 -18.00 14.64
CA ILE A 92 2.87 -19.05 14.05
C ILE A 92 3.73 -20.25 13.65
N MET A 93 4.87 -20.02 13.01
CA MET A 93 5.78 -21.09 12.61
C MET A 93 6.40 -21.85 13.79
N ALA A 94 6.52 -21.22 14.97
CA ALA A 94 7.00 -21.86 16.19
C ALA A 94 5.96 -22.82 16.81
N HIS A 95 4.66 -22.57 16.62
CA HIS A 95 3.59 -23.33 17.27
C HIS A 95 2.89 -24.34 16.35
N VAL A 96 3.03 -24.23 15.04
CA VAL A 96 2.39 -25.11 14.06
C VAL A 96 3.43 -26.04 13.44
N ALA A 97 3.30 -27.34 13.71
CA ALA A 97 4.27 -28.35 13.24
C ALA A 97 4.23 -28.53 11.71
N ASP A 98 3.06 -28.43 11.09
CA ASP A 98 2.89 -28.52 9.65
C ASP A 98 3.14 -27.16 8.98
N LYS A 99 4.23 -27.04 8.24
CA LYS A 99 4.61 -25.82 7.52
C LYS A 99 3.54 -25.35 6.53
N SER A 100 2.85 -26.29 5.86
CA SER A 100 1.82 -25.95 4.89
C SER A 100 0.63 -25.24 5.56
N GLN A 101 0.18 -25.76 6.70
CA GLN A 101 -0.88 -25.18 7.49
C GLN A 101 -0.44 -23.84 8.13
N ALA A 102 0.81 -23.76 8.58
CA ALA A 102 1.36 -22.51 9.13
C ALA A 102 1.31 -21.38 8.09
N PHE A 103 1.73 -21.62 6.87
CA PHE A 103 1.64 -20.64 5.79
C PHE A 103 0.21 -20.23 5.48
N LEU A 104 -0.73 -21.16 5.47
CA LEU A 104 -2.15 -20.86 5.24
C LEU A 104 -2.73 -19.98 6.35
N TYR A 105 -2.43 -20.27 7.61
CA TYR A 105 -2.85 -19.43 8.74
C TYR A 105 -2.26 -18.02 8.66
N ILE A 106 -0.98 -17.90 8.33
CA ILE A 106 -0.33 -16.61 8.08
C ILE A 106 -1.09 -15.87 6.97
N GLY A 107 -1.35 -16.52 5.85
CA GLY A 107 -2.07 -15.92 4.73
C GLY A 107 -3.46 -15.40 5.10
N ILE A 108 -4.24 -16.17 5.87
CA ILE A 108 -5.58 -15.78 6.33
C ILE A 108 -5.51 -14.60 7.29
N ILE A 109 -4.62 -14.64 8.27
CA ILE A 109 -4.46 -13.57 9.26
C ILE A 109 -4.07 -12.26 8.55
N PHE A 110 -3.08 -12.31 7.66
CA PHE A 110 -2.67 -11.12 6.91
C PHE A 110 -3.74 -10.64 5.93
N ALA A 111 -4.50 -11.52 5.29
CA ALA A 111 -5.63 -11.13 4.45
C ALA A 111 -6.70 -10.36 5.24
N LEU A 112 -7.02 -10.83 6.45
CA LEU A 112 -7.94 -10.13 7.35
C LEU A 112 -7.38 -8.79 7.84
N LEU A 113 -6.11 -8.77 8.28
CA LEU A 113 -5.42 -7.54 8.69
C LEU A 113 -5.32 -6.53 7.55
N PHE A 114 -5.29 -7.00 6.31
CA PHE A 114 -5.28 -6.14 5.14
C PHE A 114 -6.68 -5.64 4.74
N ALA A 115 -7.71 -6.47 4.90
CA ALA A 115 -9.08 -6.12 4.54
C ALA A 115 -9.75 -5.18 5.57
N LEU A 116 -9.53 -5.39 6.87
CA LEU A 116 -10.18 -4.64 7.95
C LEU A 116 -9.93 -3.13 7.89
N PRO A 117 -8.71 -2.62 7.68
CA PRO A 117 -8.45 -1.18 7.60
C PRO A 117 -9.26 -0.48 6.52
N TRP A 118 -9.55 -1.12 5.39
CA TRP A 118 -10.35 -0.52 4.32
C TRP A 118 -11.79 -0.25 4.71
N ILE A 119 -12.36 -1.08 5.59
CA ILE A 119 -13.69 -0.85 6.16
C ILE A 119 -13.66 0.36 7.08
N PHE A 120 -12.62 0.52 7.91
CA PHE A 120 -12.45 1.71 8.74
C PHE A 120 -12.20 2.96 7.92
N VAL A 121 -11.39 2.88 6.87
CA VAL A 121 -11.19 4.00 5.93
C VAL A 121 -12.51 4.39 5.28
N TRP A 122 -13.32 3.44 4.81
CA TRP A 122 -14.63 3.73 4.24
C TRP A 122 -15.57 4.42 5.22
N ARG A 123 -15.59 4.00 6.49
CA ARG A 123 -16.43 4.61 7.54
C ARG A 123 -15.92 5.96 8.01
N GLY A 124 -14.61 6.11 8.15
CA GLY A 124 -13.97 7.29 8.73
C GLY A 124 -13.67 8.42 7.75
N THR A 125 -13.85 8.21 6.43
CA THR A 125 -13.54 9.21 5.42
C THR A 125 -14.80 9.84 4.84
N TRP A 126 -14.71 11.13 4.49
CA TRP A 126 -15.77 11.88 3.81
C TRP A 126 -15.21 12.58 2.58
N GLU A 127 -16.05 12.77 1.58
CA GLU A 127 -15.73 13.54 0.38
C GLU A 127 -16.40 14.91 0.46
N ARG A 128 -15.70 15.97 0.04
CA ARG A 128 -16.30 17.28 -0.07
C ARG A 128 -17.19 17.34 -1.31
N GLU A 129 -18.37 17.94 -1.15
CA GLU A 129 -19.35 18.10 -2.25
C GLU A 129 -18.89 19.08 -3.35
N HIS A 130 -17.91 19.95 -3.06
CA HIS A 130 -17.55 21.10 -3.90
C HIS A 130 -16.27 20.92 -4.70
N LEU A 131 -15.95 19.72 -5.16
CA LEU A 131 -14.93 19.57 -6.19
C LEU A 131 -15.57 19.90 -7.56
N PRO A 132 -14.95 20.84 -8.33
CA PRO A 132 -15.44 21.13 -9.67
C PRO A 132 -15.53 19.85 -10.48
N PRO A 133 -16.56 19.72 -11.35
CA PRO A 133 -16.67 18.55 -12.19
C PRO A 133 -15.39 18.40 -13.01
N PRO A 134 -14.90 17.16 -13.23
CA PRO A 134 -13.79 16.94 -14.13
C PRO A 134 -14.14 17.54 -15.49
N GLN A 135 -13.31 18.47 -15.92
CA GLN A 135 -13.50 19.14 -17.21
C GLN A 135 -13.59 18.08 -18.29
N THR A 136 -14.71 18.13 -18.98
CA THR A 136 -15.06 17.60 -20.31
C THR A 136 -14.27 16.36 -20.77
N GLN A 137 -15.04 15.35 -21.15
CA GLN A 137 -14.65 14.15 -21.90
C GLN A 137 -13.84 14.52 -23.16
N GLN A 138 -12.59 14.84 -22.98
CA GLN A 138 -11.62 14.90 -24.08
C GLN A 138 -11.22 13.46 -24.37
N GLY A 139 -11.22 13.05 -25.63
CA GLY A 139 -10.83 11.69 -26.02
C GLY A 139 -9.51 11.26 -25.38
N LEU A 140 -9.38 9.97 -25.05
CA LEU A 140 -8.25 9.40 -24.28
C LEU A 140 -6.87 9.91 -24.72
N GLY A 141 -6.63 10.11 -26.03
CA GLY A 141 -5.36 10.62 -26.53
C GLY A 141 -5.07 12.07 -26.13
N LYS A 142 -6.09 12.95 -26.11
CA LYS A 142 -5.92 14.34 -25.66
C LYS A 142 -5.71 14.40 -24.15
N THR A 143 -6.40 13.55 -23.39
CA THR A 143 -6.23 13.45 -21.94
C THR A 143 -4.83 12.97 -21.57
N LEU A 144 -4.30 11.95 -22.23
CA LEU A 144 -2.94 11.47 -22.00
C LEU A 144 -1.90 12.55 -22.32
N ARG A 145 -2.07 13.25 -23.45
CA ARG A 145 -1.16 14.34 -23.85
C ARG A 145 -1.18 15.51 -22.85
N SER A 146 -2.35 15.88 -22.34
CA SER A 146 -2.45 16.92 -21.30
C SER A 146 -1.78 16.49 -20.00
N LEU A 147 -1.98 15.24 -19.56
CA LEU A 147 -1.31 14.69 -18.39
C LEU A 147 0.22 14.72 -18.52
N TYR A 148 0.77 14.26 -19.63
CA TYR A 148 2.22 14.35 -19.88
C TYR A 148 2.73 15.77 -19.86
N ARG A 149 1.99 16.71 -20.44
CA ARG A 149 2.35 18.13 -20.44
C ARG A 149 2.30 18.72 -19.04
N GLU A 150 1.29 18.39 -18.24
CA GLU A 150 1.15 18.83 -16.85
C GLU A 150 2.26 18.23 -15.97
N MET A 151 2.59 16.96 -16.13
CA MET A 151 3.74 16.35 -15.49
C MET A 151 5.05 17.06 -15.83
N ALA A 152 5.30 17.30 -17.13
CA ALA A 152 6.50 17.99 -17.58
C ALA A 152 6.61 19.43 -17.04
N THR A 153 5.48 20.14 -16.91
CA THR A 153 5.47 21.49 -16.31
C THR A 153 5.76 21.44 -14.81
N THR A 154 5.27 20.41 -14.10
CA THR A 154 5.54 20.20 -12.67
C THR A 154 7.03 19.95 -12.42
N PHE A 155 7.70 19.21 -13.29
CA PHE A 155 9.16 18.99 -13.21
C PHE A 155 10.00 20.27 -13.44
N ARG A 156 9.44 21.32 -14.06
CA ARG A 156 10.11 22.61 -14.19
C ARG A 156 10.18 23.39 -12.88
N LEU A 157 9.30 23.11 -11.92
CA LEU A 157 9.29 23.78 -10.62
C LEU A 157 10.52 23.35 -9.79
N ARG A 158 11.34 24.33 -9.39
CA ARG A 158 12.56 24.08 -8.59
C ARG A 158 12.24 23.35 -7.27
N THR A 159 11.20 23.80 -6.59
CA THR A 159 10.75 23.19 -5.32
C THR A 159 10.39 21.72 -5.48
N PHE A 160 9.69 21.39 -6.57
CA PHE A 160 9.30 20.01 -6.86
C PHE A 160 10.52 19.12 -7.14
N ARG A 161 11.50 19.61 -7.91
CA ARG A 161 12.74 18.86 -8.18
C ARG A 161 13.53 18.59 -6.92
N ILE A 162 13.69 19.60 -6.05
CA ILE A 162 14.39 19.44 -4.77
C ILE A 162 13.66 18.40 -3.91
N HIS A 163 12.33 18.48 -3.83
CA HIS A 163 11.55 17.54 -3.04
C HIS A 163 11.67 16.08 -3.55
N ILE A 164 11.60 15.89 -4.86
CA ILE A 164 11.81 14.55 -5.46
C ILE A 164 13.22 14.04 -5.19
N MET A 165 14.27 14.88 -5.34
CA MET A 165 15.64 14.45 -5.08
C MET A 165 15.82 14.02 -3.62
N MET A 166 15.26 14.77 -2.67
CA MET A 166 15.30 14.39 -1.26
C MET A 166 14.55 13.08 -1.00
N TYR A 167 13.37 12.91 -1.59
CA TYR A 167 12.57 11.70 -1.44
C TYR A 167 13.28 10.47 -2.01
N VAL A 168 13.76 10.55 -3.25
CA VAL A 168 14.49 9.45 -3.92
C VAL A 168 15.79 9.13 -3.16
N GLY A 169 16.54 10.14 -2.77
CA GLY A 169 17.76 9.95 -2.00
C GLY A 169 17.51 9.25 -0.66
N GLY A 170 16.48 9.64 0.07
CA GLY A 170 16.06 9.00 1.31
C GLY A 170 15.57 7.56 1.10
N ALA A 171 14.76 7.31 0.09
CA ALA A 171 14.26 5.97 -0.23
C ALA A 171 15.40 5.02 -0.61
N VAL A 172 16.29 5.44 -1.52
CA VAL A 172 17.46 4.65 -1.92
C VAL A 172 18.38 4.35 -0.74
N ALA A 173 18.62 5.32 0.14
CA ALA A 173 19.44 5.12 1.32
C ALA A 173 18.84 4.07 2.28
N LEU A 174 17.51 4.10 2.48
CA LEU A 174 16.82 3.11 3.30
C LEU A 174 16.83 1.72 2.67
N ASP A 175 16.66 1.61 1.36
CA ASP A 175 16.69 0.32 0.65
C ASP A 175 18.10 -0.30 0.69
N ILE A 176 19.15 0.51 0.48
CA ILE A 176 20.56 0.08 0.59
C ILE A 176 20.83 -0.37 2.02
N PHE A 177 20.43 0.42 3.02
CA PHE A 177 20.62 0.07 4.42
C PHE A 177 19.92 -1.25 4.77
N GLY A 178 18.65 -1.42 4.39
CA GLY A 178 17.88 -2.64 4.64
C GLY A 178 18.52 -3.88 4.00
N SER A 179 18.97 -3.76 2.75
CA SER A 179 19.63 -4.85 2.02
C SER A 179 20.97 -5.23 2.63
N LEU A 180 21.80 -4.24 2.98
CA LEU A 180 23.12 -4.47 3.58
C LEU A 180 23.04 -4.95 5.02
N PHE A 181 22.02 -4.48 5.77
CA PHE A 181 21.84 -4.85 7.17
C PHE A 181 21.68 -6.36 7.36
N MET A 182 20.88 -7.00 6.49
CA MET A 182 20.70 -8.46 6.52
C MET A 182 22.01 -9.21 6.29
N HIS A 183 22.83 -8.75 5.33
CA HIS A 183 24.15 -9.33 5.06
C HIS A 183 25.11 -9.09 6.22
N TYR A 184 25.09 -7.91 6.81
CA TYR A 184 25.91 -7.58 7.98
C TYR A 184 25.59 -8.48 9.18
N MET A 185 24.30 -8.69 9.49
CA MET A 185 23.85 -9.58 10.56
C MET A 185 24.32 -11.02 10.33
N THR A 186 24.21 -11.51 9.10
CA THR A 186 24.54 -12.90 8.76
C THR A 186 26.05 -13.15 8.72
N TYR A 187 26.83 -12.27 8.09
CA TYR A 187 28.25 -12.53 7.82
C TYR A 187 29.20 -11.92 8.86
N VAL A 188 28.86 -10.76 9.42
CA VAL A 188 29.75 -10.06 10.38
C VAL A 188 29.39 -10.46 11.81
N LEU A 189 28.13 -10.34 12.20
CA LEU A 189 27.71 -10.65 13.55
C LEU A 189 27.47 -12.16 13.76
N ARG A 190 27.42 -12.96 12.69
CA ARG A 190 27.17 -14.40 12.73
C ARG A 190 25.96 -14.79 13.57
N VAL A 191 24.99 -13.90 13.66
CA VAL A 191 23.72 -14.15 14.33
C VAL A 191 22.93 -15.12 13.46
N GLY A 192 22.53 -16.26 14.05
CA GLY A 192 21.74 -17.25 13.32
C GLY A 192 20.49 -16.63 12.72
N THR A 193 20.06 -17.12 11.55
CA THR A 193 18.91 -16.62 10.79
C THR A 193 17.61 -16.54 11.59
N SER A 194 17.52 -17.22 12.73
CA SER A 194 16.39 -17.20 13.67
C SER A 194 16.25 -15.89 14.47
N LEU A 195 17.29 -15.06 14.54
CA LEU A 195 17.26 -13.76 15.23
C LEU A 195 17.32 -12.58 14.25
N ALA A 196 17.53 -12.86 12.94
CA ALA A 196 17.62 -11.84 11.90
C ALA A 196 16.29 -11.62 11.16
N SER A 197 15.27 -12.41 11.47
CA SER A 197 13.90 -12.33 10.92
C SER A 197 12.97 -11.49 11.79
#